data_8d89da340606bb4fb594d6defc9f1530
#
_entry.id   8d89da340606bb4fb594d6defc9f1530
#
_cell.length_a   1.000
_cell.length_b   1.000
_cell.length_c   1.000
_cell.angle_alpha   90.00
_cell.angle_beta   90.00
_cell.angle_gamma   90.00
#
_symmetry.space_group_name_H-M   'P 1'
#
loop_
_entity.id
_entity.type
_entity.pdbx_description
1 polymer ?
#
loop_
_entity_poly.entity_id
_entity_poly.type
_entity_poly.pdbx_seq_one_letter_code
_entity_poly.pdbx_strand_id
1 'polypeptide(L)' 'MKEDDLQTIYNKVFQEALMLTVKYDPQQIAATYMAIACRIYKTVLADDEYDLMMDMIHKTPIKPYKQP' A
#
# COMPACT_ATOMS: atom_id res chain seq x y z
N MET A 1 -14.90 4.01 8.60
CA MET A 1 -14.56 2.67 8.06
C MET A 1 -14.45 1.68 9.21
N LYS A 2 -15.03 0.53 9.03
CA LYS A 2 -15.00 -0.50 10.07
C LYS A 2 -13.68 -1.29 9.99
N GLU A 3 -13.24 -1.80 11.13
CA GLU A 3 -12.05 -2.65 11.18
C GLU A 3 -12.14 -3.84 10.23
N ASP A 4 -13.33 -4.44 10.12
CA ASP A 4 -13.54 -5.60 9.25
C ASP A 4 -13.28 -5.25 7.78
N ASP A 5 -13.67 -4.04 7.37
CA ASP A 5 -13.43 -3.59 6.00
C ASP A 5 -11.94 -3.43 5.74
N LEU A 6 -11.22 -2.85 6.67
CA LEU A 6 -9.78 -2.64 6.54
C LEU A 6 -9.05 -3.99 6.44
N GLN A 7 -9.42 -4.94 7.29
CA GLN A 7 -8.84 -6.27 7.28
C GLN A 7 -9.12 -6.99 5.96
N THR A 8 -10.35 -6.88 5.49
CA THR A 8 -10.75 -7.52 4.23
C THR A 8 -9.97 -6.95 3.06
N ILE A 9 -9.84 -5.62 3.00
CA ILE A 9 -9.09 -4.95 1.93
C ILE A 9 -7.63 -5.37 1.98
N TYR A 10 -7.04 -5.37 3.17
CA TYR A 10 -5.65 -5.77 3.33
C TYR A 10 -5.41 -7.19 2.83
N ASN A 11 -6.27 -8.11 3.23
CA ASN A 11 -6.10 -9.51 2.85
C ASN A 11 -6.18 -9.69 1.35
N LYS A 12 -7.13 -9.02 0.70
CA LYS A 12 -7.30 -9.13 -0.75
C LYS A 12 -6.11 -8.54 -1.51
N VAL A 13 -5.68 -7.35 -1.11
CA VAL A 13 -4.58 -6.68 -1.79
C VAL A 13 -3.27 -7.45 -1.57
N PHE A 14 -3.04 -7.88 -0.35
CA PHE A 14 -1.81 -8.61 -0.03
C PHE A 14 -1.73 -9.93 -0.79
N GLN A 15 -2.84 -10.66 -0.86
CA GLN A 15 -2.90 -11.92 -1.58
C GLN A 15 -2.61 -11.72 -3.07
N GLU A 16 -3.20 -10.67 -3.65
CA GLU A 16 -2.95 -10.34 -5.05
C GLU A 16 -1.48 -9.98 -5.28
N ALA A 17 -0.90 -9.21 -4.38
CA ALA A 17 0.50 -8.84 -4.47
C ALA A 17 1.40 -10.08 -4.44
N LEU A 18 1.11 -11.02 -3.52
CA LEU A 18 1.88 -12.26 -3.44
C LEU A 18 1.79 -13.07 -4.73
N MET A 19 0.61 -13.14 -5.32
CA MET A 19 0.43 -13.87 -6.58
C MET A 19 1.24 -13.24 -7.71
N LEU A 20 1.31 -11.92 -7.74
CA LEU A 20 2.08 -11.23 -8.76
C LEU A 20 3.58 -11.51 -8.63
N THR A 21 4.09 -11.74 -7.42
CA THR A 21 5.51 -12.02 -7.23
C THR A 21 5.95 -13.34 -7.83
N VAL A 22 5.00 -14.20 -8.22
CA VAL A 22 5.34 -15.45 -8.92
C VAL A 22 5.87 -15.16 -10.33
N LYS A 23 5.37 -14.11 -10.98
CA LYS A 23 5.71 -13.80 -12.36
C LYS A 23 6.56 -12.54 -12.52
N TYR A 24 6.47 -11.61 -11.60
CA TYR A 24 7.05 -10.28 -11.77
C TYR A 24 8.00 -9.96 -10.63
N ASP A 25 8.91 -9.03 -10.89
CA ASP A 25 9.88 -8.59 -9.90
C ASP A 25 9.18 -7.89 -8.74
N PRO A 26 9.46 -8.30 -7.49
CA PRO A 26 8.82 -7.67 -6.32
C PRO A 26 9.02 -6.16 -6.23
N GLN A 27 10.18 -5.65 -6.65
CA GLN A 27 10.42 -4.21 -6.61
C GLN A 27 9.52 -3.46 -7.57
N GLN A 28 9.28 -4.02 -8.75
CA GLN A 28 8.37 -3.42 -9.71
C GLN A 28 6.94 -3.45 -9.22
N ILE A 29 6.55 -4.53 -8.56
CA ILE A 29 5.23 -4.64 -7.96
C ILE A 29 5.05 -3.59 -6.87
N ALA A 30 6.03 -3.46 -5.99
CA ALA A 30 5.98 -2.48 -4.91
C ALA A 30 5.87 -1.05 -5.45
N ALA A 31 6.67 -0.73 -6.48
CA ALA A 31 6.62 0.59 -7.10
C ALA A 31 5.25 0.87 -7.70
N THR A 32 4.63 -0.13 -8.31
CA THR A 32 3.31 0.00 -8.91
C THR A 32 2.24 0.24 -7.85
N TYR A 33 2.26 -0.55 -6.76
CA TYR A 33 1.31 -0.34 -5.67
C TYR A 33 1.48 1.03 -5.03
N MET A 34 2.72 1.48 -4.84
CA MET A 34 2.98 2.79 -4.28
C MET A 34 2.41 3.89 -5.17
N ALA A 35 2.61 3.78 -6.49
CA ALA A 35 2.10 4.76 -7.43
C ALA A 35 0.57 4.81 -7.40
N ILE A 36 -0.08 3.65 -7.35
CA ILE A 36 -1.54 3.58 -7.28
C ILE A 36 -2.03 4.16 -5.98
N ALA A 37 -1.40 3.80 -4.86
CA ALA A 37 -1.79 4.32 -3.55
C ALA A 37 -1.67 5.84 -3.49
N CYS A 38 -0.59 6.38 -4.02
CA CYS A 38 -0.40 7.83 -4.07
C CYS A 38 -1.47 8.52 -4.92
N ARG A 39 -1.86 7.92 -6.03
CA ARG A 39 -2.92 8.47 -6.87
C ARG A 39 -4.25 8.49 -6.15
N ILE A 40 -4.56 7.44 -5.39
CA ILE A 40 -5.79 7.41 -4.60
C ILE A 40 -5.77 8.51 -3.55
N TYR A 41 -4.67 8.66 -2.82
CA TYR A 41 -4.55 9.72 -1.81
C TYR A 41 -4.68 11.10 -2.44
N LYS A 42 -4.04 11.33 -3.59
CA LYS A 42 -4.13 12.61 -4.29
C LYS A 42 -5.56 12.92 -4.74
N THR A 43 -6.35 11.90 -4.99
CA THR A 43 -7.73 12.05 -5.40
C THR A 43 -8.64 12.44 -4.24
N VAL A 44 -8.40 11.89 -3.05
CA VAL A 44 -9.33 12.03 -1.92
C VAL A 44 -8.86 13.02 -0.86
N LEU A 45 -7.59 13.42 -0.86
CA LEU A 45 -7.03 14.34 0.14
C LEU A 45 -6.70 15.70 -0.48
N ALA A 46 -6.83 16.76 0.32
CA ALA A 46 -6.31 18.07 -0.05
C ALA A 46 -4.77 18.00 -0.07
N ASP A 47 -4.13 18.97 -0.74
CA ASP A 47 -2.67 18.93 -0.94
C ASP A 47 -1.91 18.89 0.39
N ASP A 48 -2.31 19.68 1.37
CA ASP A 48 -1.67 19.70 2.68
C ASP A 48 -1.90 18.40 3.44
N GLU A 49 -3.08 17.81 3.30
CA GLU A 49 -3.39 16.52 3.90
C GLU A 49 -2.56 15.40 3.25
N TYR A 50 -2.39 15.48 1.95
CA TYR A 50 -1.56 14.51 1.22
C TYR A 50 -0.12 14.55 1.71
N ASP A 51 0.44 15.75 1.82
CA ASP A 51 1.82 15.90 2.29
C ASP A 51 2.00 15.36 3.70
N LEU A 52 1.03 15.63 4.58
CA LEU A 52 1.06 15.14 5.95
C LEU A 52 0.98 13.61 5.98
N MET A 53 0.10 13.04 5.16
CA MET A 53 -0.05 11.58 5.10
C MET A 53 1.22 10.91 4.61
N MET A 54 1.87 11.46 3.58
CA MET A 54 3.12 10.92 3.07
C MET A 54 4.22 10.98 4.12
N ASP A 55 4.27 12.07 4.88
CA ASP A 55 5.25 12.22 5.94
C ASP A 55 5.03 11.17 7.04
N MET A 56 3.78 10.94 7.43
CA MET A 56 3.44 9.95 8.44
C MET A 56 3.80 8.54 7.99
N ILE A 57 3.49 8.21 6.74
CA ILE A 57 3.81 6.90 6.17
C ILE A 57 5.32 6.70 6.17
N HIS A 58 6.07 7.73 5.78
CA HIS A 58 7.52 7.66 5.69
C HIS A 58 8.16 7.41 7.05
N LYS A 59 7.55 7.93 8.12
CA LYS A 59 8.06 7.80 9.48
C LYS A 59 7.58 6.54 10.19
N THR A 60 6.60 5.85 9.64
CA THR A 60 6.04 4.66 10.28
C THR A 60 6.98 3.48 10.05
N PRO A 61 7.43 2.81 11.13
CA PRO A 61 8.28 1.63 10.96
C PRO A 61 7.50 0.49 10.34
N ILE A 62 8.09 -0.14 9.34
CA ILE A 62 7.46 -1.24 8.63
C ILE A 62 8.38 -2.45 8.67
N LYS A 63 7.83 -3.59 9.11
CA LYS A 63 8.58 -4.83 9.15
C LYS A 63 8.34 -5.62 7.88
N PRO A 64 9.40 -6.19 7.29
CA PRO A 64 9.19 -7.05 6.13
C PRO A 64 8.40 -8.29 6.52
N TYR A 65 7.59 -8.79 5.60
CA TYR A 65 6.93 -10.06 5.82
C TYR A 65 7.92 -11.20 5.53
N LYS A 66 7.67 -12.34 6.15
CA LYS A 66 8.49 -13.52 5.89
C LYS A 66 8.12 -14.13 4.56
N GLN A 67 9.12 -14.42 3.76
CA GLN A 67 8.90 -15.10 2.49
C GLN A 67 8.77 -16.60 2.75
N PRO A 68 7.88 -17.26 2.01
CA PRO A 68 7.71 -18.70 2.15
C PRO A 68 8.94 -19.49 1.69
#